data_9dc6e7dde398a2132c2a39d61a31a170
#
_entry.id   9dc6e7dde398a2132c2a39d61a31a170
#
_cell.length_a   1.000
_cell.length_b   1.000
_cell.length_c   1.000
_cell.angle_alpha   90.00
_cell.angle_beta   90.00
_cell.angle_gamma   90.00
#
_symmetry.space_group_name_H-M   'P 1'
#
loop_
_entity.id
_entity.type
_entity.pdbx_description
1 polymer ?
#
loop_
_entity_poly.entity_id
_entity_poly.type
_entity_poly.pdbx_seq_one_letter_code
_entity_poly.pdbx_strand_id
1 'polypeptide(L)'
;MNSVSKRTFNLVLGGIMVAMATVLSFIAPFKLPYGGSITLCSMLPVMFFSYRCGLKWGLGAGLVYSVIQLLFGLGDLRGLTPGTLIGSIFLDYIFAFTVLGLGGMFRGKIKNDAAAFTLGSFVSMMLRYVCSFLSGWVLWAGMNETADMQGFIAQFIPALANLTGTTLAVVYSLVYNGVYMIPEIILTCVVGFLLVQFAGKQVLDKPKQA
;
A
#
# COMPACT_ATOMS: atom_id res chain seq x y z
N MET A 1 25.03 11.90 -18.68
CA MET A 1 23.59 12.28 -18.80
C MET A 1 23.44 13.63 -18.10
N ASN A 2 23.02 14.65 -18.82
CA ASN A 2 22.77 15.97 -18.23
C ASN A 2 21.63 15.89 -17.19
N SER A 3 21.58 16.82 -16.25
CA SER A 3 20.55 16.84 -15.17
C SER A 3 19.09 16.80 -15.73
N VAL A 4 18.85 17.50 -16.83
CA VAL A 4 17.56 17.50 -17.56
C VAL A 4 17.20 16.10 -18.08
N SER A 5 18.16 15.38 -18.65
CA SER A 5 17.94 14.00 -19.17
C SER A 5 17.60 13.01 -18.04
N LYS A 6 18.25 13.14 -16.87
CA LYS A 6 17.90 12.30 -15.69
C LYS A 6 16.50 12.57 -15.16
N ARG A 7 16.09 13.84 -15.12
CA ARG A 7 14.76 14.24 -14.66
C ARG A 7 13.67 13.71 -15.59
N THR A 8 13.84 13.87 -16.90
CA THR A 8 12.93 13.36 -17.92
C THR A 8 12.80 11.83 -17.82
N PHE A 9 13.93 11.12 -17.70
CA PHE A 9 13.94 9.67 -17.54
C PHE A 9 13.14 9.23 -16.30
N ASN A 10 13.34 9.88 -15.15
CA ASN A 10 12.63 9.55 -13.93
C ASN A 10 11.12 9.84 -14.06
N LEU A 11 10.72 10.92 -14.75
CA LEU A 11 9.29 11.21 -15.00
C LEU A 11 8.64 10.13 -15.85
N VAL A 12 9.27 9.73 -16.96
CA VAL A 12 8.75 8.68 -17.86
C VAL A 12 8.67 7.35 -17.12
N LEU A 13 9.77 6.97 -16.43
CA LEU A 13 9.78 5.72 -15.67
C LEU A 13 8.73 5.72 -14.55
N GLY A 14 8.58 6.84 -13.83
CA GLY A 14 7.56 6.99 -12.79
C GLY A 14 6.15 6.83 -13.35
N GLY A 15 5.85 7.44 -14.49
CA GLY A 15 4.58 7.27 -15.19
C GLY A 15 4.29 5.82 -15.55
N ILE A 16 5.28 5.10 -16.10
CA ILE A 16 5.17 3.67 -16.43
C ILE A 16 4.91 2.85 -15.17
N MET A 17 5.65 3.09 -14.07
CA MET A 17 5.51 2.32 -12.83
C MET A 17 4.15 2.57 -12.17
N VAL A 18 3.65 3.80 -12.18
CA VAL A 18 2.30 4.12 -11.68
C VAL A 18 1.22 3.46 -12.55
N ALA A 19 1.38 3.48 -13.86
CA ALA A 19 0.45 2.79 -14.77
C ALA A 19 0.44 1.28 -14.52
N MET A 20 1.61 0.65 -14.37
CA MET A 20 1.71 -0.77 -14.01
C MET A 20 1.02 -1.06 -12.67
N ALA A 21 1.29 -0.25 -11.64
CA ALA A 21 0.64 -0.38 -10.34
C ALA A 21 -0.89 -0.30 -10.46
N THR A 22 -1.37 0.64 -11.26
CA THR A 22 -2.81 0.82 -11.51
C THR A 22 -3.42 -0.39 -12.21
N VAL A 23 -2.78 -0.91 -13.26
CA VAL A 23 -3.27 -2.13 -13.97
C VAL A 23 -3.30 -3.33 -13.02
N LEU A 24 -2.23 -3.54 -12.25
CA LEU A 24 -2.15 -4.64 -11.28
C LEU A 24 -3.20 -4.51 -10.16
N SER A 25 -3.63 -3.30 -9.81
CA SER A 25 -4.66 -3.10 -8.79
C SER A 25 -6.05 -3.58 -9.24
N PHE A 26 -6.32 -3.68 -10.53
CA PHE A 26 -7.56 -4.28 -11.03
C PHE A 26 -7.56 -5.81 -10.96
N ILE A 27 -6.38 -6.43 -10.89
CA ILE A 27 -6.25 -7.88 -10.74
C ILE A 27 -6.27 -8.19 -9.25
N ALA A 28 -7.47 -8.29 -8.68
CA ALA A 28 -7.71 -8.55 -7.27
C ALA A 28 -8.50 -9.87 -7.12
N PRO A 29 -7.82 -11.01 -6.98
CA PRO A 29 -8.46 -12.32 -6.83
C PRO A 29 -9.31 -12.43 -5.55
N PHE A 30 -9.04 -11.60 -4.57
CA PHE A 30 -9.81 -11.55 -3.33
C PHE A 30 -10.18 -10.09 -3.00
N LYS A 31 -11.48 -9.87 -2.76
CA LYS A 31 -12.04 -8.57 -2.35
C LYS A 31 -12.92 -8.74 -1.12
N LEU A 32 -12.76 -7.87 -0.14
CA LEU A 32 -13.63 -7.74 1.01
C LEU A 32 -14.72 -6.69 0.74
N PRO A 33 -15.87 -6.77 1.42
CA PRO A 33 -16.80 -5.66 1.53
C PRO A 33 -16.04 -4.40 2.03
N TYR A 34 -16.47 -3.23 1.63
CA TYR A 34 -15.88 -1.94 2.05
C TYR A 34 -14.42 -1.67 1.57
N GLY A 35 -13.98 -2.30 0.48
CA GLY A 35 -12.80 -1.89 -0.28
C GLY A 35 -11.48 -2.62 0.00
N GLY A 36 -11.40 -3.52 0.98
CA GLY A 36 -10.20 -4.33 1.21
C GLY A 36 -9.96 -5.35 0.10
N SER A 37 -8.76 -5.44 -0.45
CA SER A 37 -8.46 -6.41 -1.51
C SER A 37 -7.01 -6.89 -1.46
N ILE A 38 -6.81 -8.16 -1.83
CA ILE A 38 -5.50 -8.73 -2.12
C ILE A 38 -5.30 -8.59 -3.62
N THR A 39 -4.25 -7.87 -4.03
CA THR A 39 -3.94 -7.61 -5.44
C THR A 39 -2.73 -8.41 -5.90
N LEU A 40 -2.47 -8.44 -7.20
CA LEU A 40 -1.28 -9.08 -7.75
C LEU A 40 -0.05 -8.14 -7.61
N CYS A 41 0.42 -7.91 -6.36
CA CYS A 41 1.57 -7.06 -6.06
C CYS A 41 1.44 -5.62 -6.62
N SER A 42 0.25 -5.03 -6.62
CA SER A 42 0.00 -3.72 -7.24
C SER A 42 0.87 -2.60 -6.65
N MET A 43 1.32 -2.74 -5.43
CA MET A 43 2.16 -1.75 -4.73
C MET A 43 3.63 -1.84 -5.10
N LEU A 44 4.07 -3.02 -5.60
CA LEU A 44 5.47 -3.31 -5.91
C LEU A 44 6.11 -2.31 -6.89
N PRO A 45 5.48 -1.90 -8.01
CA PRO A 45 6.10 -0.97 -8.95
C PRO A 45 6.43 0.39 -8.34
N VAL A 46 5.57 0.94 -7.46
CA VAL A 46 5.81 2.23 -6.80
C VAL A 46 6.98 2.13 -5.83
N MET A 47 7.04 1.07 -5.02
CA MET A 47 8.14 0.84 -4.09
C MET A 47 9.46 0.58 -4.83
N PHE A 48 9.41 -0.19 -5.92
CA PHE A 48 10.56 -0.43 -6.78
C PHE A 48 11.08 0.85 -7.44
N PHE A 49 10.19 1.71 -7.92
CA PHE A 49 10.55 3.02 -8.46
C PHE A 49 11.23 3.89 -7.40
N SER A 50 10.72 3.91 -6.17
CA SER A 50 11.35 4.59 -5.04
C SER A 50 12.76 4.05 -4.77
N TYR A 51 12.93 2.73 -4.78
CA TYR A 51 14.22 2.10 -4.58
C TYR A 51 15.21 2.47 -5.68
N ARG A 52 14.79 2.52 -6.94
CA ARG A 52 15.63 2.85 -8.08
C ARG A 52 15.97 4.35 -8.17
N CYS A 53 14.99 5.23 -8.03
CA CYS A 53 15.11 6.66 -8.32
C CYS A 53 15.29 7.54 -7.08
N GLY A 54 15.07 6.97 -5.88
CA GLY A 54 15.18 7.65 -4.58
C GLY A 54 13.85 8.12 -4.02
N LEU A 55 13.86 8.43 -2.71
CA LEU A 55 12.67 8.69 -1.92
C LEU A 55 11.80 9.84 -2.43
N LYS A 56 12.41 10.95 -2.87
CA LYS A 56 11.66 12.11 -3.39
C LYS A 56 10.80 11.75 -4.60
N TRP A 57 11.36 10.97 -5.52
CA TRP A 57 10.66 10.47 -6.70
C TRP A 57 9.63 9.42 -6.34
N GLY A 58 9.97 8.54 -5.39
CA GLY A 58 9.07 7.52 -4.85
C GLY A 58 7.83 8.12 -4.21
N LEU A 59 8.00 9.11 -3.33
CA LEU A 59 6.87 9.80 -2.69
C LEU A 59 5.99 10.54 -3.71
N GLY A 60 6.60 11.18 -4.72
CA GLY A 60 5.86 11.79 -5.82
C GLY A 60 5.01 10.77 -6.60
N ALA A 61 5.59 9.62 -6.95
CA ALA A 61 4.86 8.54 -7.62
C ALA A 61 3.77 7.93 -6.71
N GLY A 62 4.05 7.75 -5.41
CA GLY A 62 3.07 7.31 -4.43
C GLY A 62 1.89 8.27 -4.31
N LEU A 63 2.15 9.58 -4.32
CA LEU A 63 1.08 10.59 -4.31
C LEU A 63 0.24 10.55 -5.59
N VAL A 64 0.85 10.42 -6.77
CA VAL A 64 0.09 10.28 -8.03
C VAL A 64 -0.74 9.00 -8.00
N TYR A 65 -0.16 7.88 -7.54
CA TYR A 65 -0.88 6.62 -7.41
C TYR A 65 -2.02 6.72 -6.39
N SER A 66 -1.84 7.46 -5.29
CA SER A 66 -2.90 7.68 -4.29
C SER A 66 -4.11 8.42 -4.86
N VAL A 67 -3.87 9.44 -5.69
CA VAL A 67 -4.96 10.18 -6.37
C VAL A 67 -5.70 9.27 -7.35
N ILE A 68 -4.98 8.43 -8.09
CA ILE A 68 -5.60 7.46 -9.01
C ILE A 68 -6.46 6.45 -8.24
N GLN A 69 -5.95 5.90 -7.13
CA GLN A 69 -6.70 4.96 -6.30
C GLN A 69 -7.92 5.62 -5.64
N LEU A 70 -7.82 6.88 -5.22
CA LEU A 70 -8.96 7.65 -4.74
C LEU A 70 -10.04 7.78 -5.81
N LEU A 71 -9.67 8.10 -7.05
CA LEU A 71 -10.65 8.23 -8.15
C LEU A 71 -11.41 6.92 -8.41
N PHE A 72 -10.73 5.77 -8.33
CA PHE A 72 -11.39 4.46 -8.46
C PHE A 72 -12.20 4.07 -7.23
N GLY A 73 -11.80 4.50 -6.04
CA GLY A 73 -12.48 4.23 -4.77
C GLY A 73 -13.59 5.21 -4.41
N LEU A 74 -13.91 6.20 -5.24
CA LEU A 74 -14.98 7.19 -4.95
C LEU A 74 -16.34 6.52 -4.69
N GLY A 75 -16.58 5.33 -5.25
CA GLY A 75 -17.78 4.56 -5.00
C GLY A 75 -17.96 4.16 -3.54
N ASP A 76 -16.87 3.77 -2.89
CA ASP A 76 -16.83 3.29 -1.50
C ASP A 76 -17.02 4.44 -0.49
N LEU A 77 -16.80 5.68 -0.92
CA LEU A 77 -16.93 6.88 -0.10
C LEU A 77 -18.35 7.49 -0.12
N ARG A 78 -19.28 6.89 -0.87
CA ARG A 78 -20.66 7.41 -0.98
C ARG A 78 -21.41 7.22 0.33
N GLY A 79 -22.17 8.25 0.74
CA GLY A 79 -23.00 8.20 1.95
C GLY A 79 -22.24 8.45 3.25
N LEU A 80 -20.93 8.73 3.21
CA LEU A 80 -20.17 9.10 4.39
C LEU A 80 -20.53 10.51 4.88
N THR A 81 -20.46 10.72 6.19
CA THR A 81 -20.53 12.06 6.76
C THR A 81 -19.35 12.93 6.28
N PRO A 82 -19.45 14.26 6.24
CA PRO A 82 -18.34 15.10 5.79
C PRO A 82 -17.03 14.86 6.52
N GLY A 83 -17.06 14.62 7.83
CA GLY A 83 -15.87 14.34 8.63
C GLY A 83 -15.23 12.99 8.27
N THR A 84 -16.05 11.94 8.18
CA THR A 84 -15.59 10.59 7.78
C THR A 84 -15.05 10.60 6.35
N LEU A 85 -15.72 11.31 5.43
CA LEU A 85 -15.29 11.45 4.04
C LEU A 85 -13.88 12.07 3.95
N ILE A 86 -13.67 13.22 4.59
CA ILE A 86 -12.37 13.89 4.57
C ILE A 86 -11.30 13.00 5.22
N GLY A 87 -11.61 12.43 6.39
CA GLY A 87 -10.70 11.52 7.08
C GLY A 87 -10.30 10.32 6.22
N SER A 88 -11.26 9.66 5.56
CA SER A 88 -11.00 8.52 4.69
C SER A 88 -10.19 8.90 3.44
N ILE A 89 -10.46 10.05 2.82
CA ILE A 89 -9.65 10.55 1.71
C ILE A 89 -8.16 10.63 2.12
N PHE A 90 -7.88 11.17 3.29
CA PHE A 90 -6.50 11.30 3.75
C PHE A 90 -5.90 9.97 4.25
N LEU A 91 -6.59 9.23 5.13
CA LEU A 91 -6.04 8.02 5.74
C LEU A 91 -6.05 6.81 4.80
N ASP A 92 -7.15 6.57 4.09
CA ASP A 92 -7.28 5.36 3.26
C ASP A 92 -6.63 5.51 1.88
N TYR A 93 -6.50 6.75 1.38
CA TYR A 93 -5.95 6.99 0.05
C TYR A 93 -4.65 7.80 0.09
N ILE A 94 -4.68 9.08 0.49
CA ILE A 94 -3.53 9.96 0.33
C ILE A 94 -2.31 9.44 1.12
N PHE A 95 -2.45 9.26 2.42
CA PHE A 95 -1.33 8.78 3.23
C PHE A 95 -1.02 7.30 2.97
N ALA A 96 -2.05 6.44 2.93
CA ALA A 96 -1.88 5.01 2.76
C ALA A 96 -1.10 4.61 1.50
N PHE A 97 -1.32 5.31 0.39
CA PHE A 97 -0.61 5.01 -0.86
C PHE A 97 0.67 5.84 -1.04
N THR A 98 0.73 7.07 -0.50
CA THR A 98 1.95 7.89 -0.60
C THR A 98 3.12 7.27 0.19
N VAL A 99 2.87 6.66 1.35
CA VAL A 99 3.92 6.01 2.16
C VAL A 99 4.59 4.85 1.44
N LEU A 100 3.98 4.26 0.41
CA LEU A 100 4.63 3.26 -0.45
C LEU A 100 5.88 3.81 -1.14
N GLY A 101 5.91 5.14 -1.36
CA GLY A 101 7.09 5.83 -1.86
C GLY A 101 8.31 5.77 -0.94
N LEU A 102 8.17 5.28 0.29
CA LEU A 102 9.28 5.04 1.22
C LEU A 102 9.99 3.70 0.97
N GLY A 103 9.53 2.85 0.02
CA GLY A 103 10.14 1.54 -0.27
C GLY A 103 11.65 1.56 -0.51
N GLY A 104 12.20 2.71 -0.94
CA GLY A 104 13.65 2.90 -1.15
C GLY A 104 14.46 3.36 0.08
N MET A 105 13.87 3.45 1.28
CA MET A 105 14.49 4.10 2.45
C MET A 105 15.78 3.43 2.96
N PHE A 106 15.97 2.15 2.69
CA PHE A 106 17.15 1.39 3.11
C PHE A 106 18.19 1.20 2.00
N ARG A 107 17.96 1.77 0.81
CA ARG A 107 18.95 1.72 -0.27
C ARG A 107 20.27 2.33 0.16
N GLY A 108 21.36 1.59 -0.05
CA GLY A 108 22.71 2.00 0.35
C GLY A 108 23.00 1.95 1.85
N LYS A 109 22.02 1.60 2.69
CA LYS A 109 22.21 1.38 4.13
C LYS A 109 22.45 -0.10 4.46
N ILE A 110 21.95 -0.99 3.63
CA ILE A 110 22.11 -2.44 3.75
C ILE A 110 22.89 -2.92 2.52
N LYS A 111 23.92 -3.78 2.73
CA LYS A 111 24.81 -4.26 1.66
C LYS A 111 24.08 -5.11 0.61
N ASN A 112 23.12 -5.90 1.03
CA ASN A 112 22.31 -6.73 0.13
C ASN A 112 21.12 -5.92 -0.36
N ASP A 113 21.08 -5.62 -1.66
CA ASP A 113 20.01 -4.83 -2.28
C ASP A 113 18.63 -5.49 -2.17
N ALA A 114 18.56 -6.83 -2.28
CA ALA A 114 17.30 -7.55 -2.14
C ALA A 114 16.75 -7.43 -0.70
N ALA A 115 17.63 -7.60 0.31
CA ALA A 115 17.23 -7.42 1.71
C ALA A 115 16.85 -5.95 2.01
N ALA A 116 17.59 -4.98 1.47
CA ALA A 116 17.32 -3.56 1.63
C ALA A 116 15.97 -3.17 1.04
N PHE A 117 15.67 -3.67 -0.17
CA PHE A 117 14.40 -3.46 -0.84
C PHE A 117 13.24 -4.11 -0.08
N THR A 118 13.39 -5.37 0.32
CA THR A 118 12.35 -6.10 1.05
C THR A 118 12.02 -5.44 2.38
N LEU A 119 13.03 -5.03 3.14
CA LEU A 119 12.80 -4.32 4.41
C LEU A 119 12.10 -2.96 4.17
N GLY A 120 12.49 -2.21 3.14
CA GLY A 120 11.85 -0.96 2.78
C GLY A 120 10.40 -1.15 2.36
N SER A 121 10.12 -2.18 1.58
CA SER A 121 8.78 -2.57 1.17
C SER A 121 7.91 -2.99 2.36
N PHE A 122 8.45 -3.83 3.24
CA PHE A 122 7.76 -4.25 4.47
C PHE A 122 7.37 -3.05 5.33
N VAL A 123 8.32 -2.15 5.62
CA VAL A 123 8.05 -0.96 6.45
C VAL A 123 7.03 -0.04 5.79
N SER A 124 7.12 0.19 4.48
CA SER A 124 6.17 1.03 3.74
C SER A 124 4.75 0.46 3.78
N MET A 125 4.62 -0.85 3.62
CA MET A 125 3.32 -1.54 3.66
C MET A 125 2.76 -1.62 5.08
N MET A 126 3.61 -1.75 6.10
CA MET A 126 3.19 -1.65 7.51
C MET A 126 2.68 -0.25 7.86
N LEU A 127 3.31 0.81 7.35
CA LEU A 127 2.79 2.17 7.49
C LEU A 127 1.43 2.34 6.82
N ARG A 128 1.24 1.75 5.64
CA ARG A 128 -0.07 1.71 4.99
C ARG A 128 -1.09 0.97 5.84
N TYR A 129 -0.73 -0.19 6.40
CA TYR A 129 -1.59 -0.94 7.32
C TYR A 129 -2.01 -0.09 8.52
N VAL A 130 -1.08 0.68 9.10
CA VAL A 130 -1.39 1.59 10.22
C VAL A 130 -2.38 2.69 9.77
N CYS A 131 -2.22 3.26 8.59
CA CYS A 131 -3.19 4.24 8.06
C CYS A 131 -4.59 3.64 7.92
N SER A 132 -4.70 2.46 7.31
CA SER A 132 -5.99 1.77 7.13
C SER A 132 -6.58 1.31 8.46
N PHE A 133 -5.74 0.86 9.41
CA PHE A 133 -6.18 0.53 10.75
C PHE A 133 -6.76 1.75 11.48
N LEU A 134 -6.07 2.89 11.44
CA LEU A 134 -6.57 4.12 12.08
C LEU A 134 -7.87 4.60 11.45
N SER A 135 -7.98 4.54 10.13
CA SER A 135 -9.22 4.85 9.42
C SER A 135 -10.36 3.93 9.85
N GLY A 136 -10.13 2.62 9.81
CA GLY A 136 -11.12 1.63 10.21
C GLY A 136 -11.60 1.80 11.65
N TRP A 137 -10.67 2.06 12.57
CA TRP A 137 -11.02 2.27 13.97
C TRP A 137 -11.74 3.59 14.23
N VAL A 138 -11.19 4.72 13.73
CA VAL A 138 -11.66 6.07 14.11
C VAL A 138 -12.85 6.53 13.27
N LEU A 139 -12.89 6.13 12.00
CA LEU A 139 -13.85 6.67 11.04
C LEU A 139 -14.95 5.67 10.68
N TRP A 140 -14.60 4.41 10.42
CA TRP A 140 -15.53 3.42 9.88
C TRP A 140 -16.24 2.58 10.95
N ALA A 141 -15.65 2.41 12.14
CA ALA A 141 -16.23 1.56 13.18
C ALA A 141 -17.61 2.04 13.65
N GLY A 142 -17.83 3.34 13.67
CA GLY A 142 -19.13 3.94 14.05
C GLY A 142 -20.24 3.75 13.01
N MET A 143 -19.92 3.22 11.83
CA MET A 143 -20.85 3.00 10.72
C MET A 143 -21.27 1.52 10.59
N ASN A 144 -20.59 0.63 11.29
CA ASN A 144 -20.85 -0.80 11.26
C ASN A 144 -21.67 -1.22 12.46
N GLU A 145 -22.61 -2.14 12.26
CA GLU A 145 -23.37 -2.73 13.36
C GLU A 145 -22.48 -3.63 14.23
N THR A 146 -22.72 -3.62 15.54
CA THR A 146 -21.97 -4.45 16.49
C THR A 146 -22.00 -5.93 16.11
N ALA A 147 -23.16 -6.44 15.69
CA ALA A 147 -23.33 -7.83 15.29
C ALA A 147 -22.50 -8.20 14.06
N ASP A 148 -22.38 -7.30 13.08
CA ASP A 148 -21.59 -7.53 11.87
C ASP A 148 -20.09 -7.56 12.18
N MET A 149 -19.61 -6.64 13.03
CA MET A 149 -18.22 -6.63 13.49
C MET A 149 -17.86 -7.90 14.27
N GLN A 150 -18.75 -8.32 15.19
CA GLN A 150 -18.58 -9.56 15.96
C GLN A 150 -18.62 -10.79 15.06
N GLY A 151 -19.57 -10.86 14.13
CA GLY A 151 -19.68 -11.94 13.14
C GLY A 151 -18.46 -12.06 12.27
N PHE A 152 -17.87 -10.94 11.84
CA PHE A 152 -16.63 -10.95 11.06
C PHE A 152 -15.43 -11.46 11.89
N ILE A 153 -15.26 -10.95 13.13
CA ILE A 153 -14.17 -11.40 14.01
C ILE A 153 -14.31 -12.91 14.31
N ALA A 154 -15.52 -13.39 14.52
CA ALA A 154 -15.79 -14.80 14.85
C ALA A 154 -15.27 -15.77 13.77
N GLN A 155 -15.23 -15.35 12.50
CA GLN A 155 -14.70 -16.16 11.39
C GLN A 155 -13.19 -16.41 11.49
N PHE A 156 -12.45 -15.49 12.11
CA PHE A 156 -10.97 -15.56 12.19
C PHE A 156 -10.49 -15.84 13.60
N ILE A 157 -11.12 -15.24 14.62
CA ILE A 157 -10.71 -15.35 16.02
C ILE A 157 -11.97 -15.48 16.91
N PRO A 158 -12.60 -16.69 17.00
CA PRO A 158 -13.84 -16.90 17.73
C PRO A 158 -13.78 -16.46 19.21
N ALA A 159 -12.62 -16.56 19.83
CA ALA A 159 -12.40 -16.14 21.23
C ALA A 159 -12.64 -14.64 21.47
N LEU A 160 -12.58 -13.81 20.43
CA LEU A 160 -12.77 -12.35 20.51
C LEU A 160 -14.12 -11.89 19.97
N ALA A 161 -15.02 -12.82 19.61
CA ALA A 161 -16.31 -12.50 19.00
C ALA A 161 -17.28 -11.72 19.91
N ASN A 162 -17.14 -11.82 21.23
CA ASN A 162 -18.05 -11.20 22.19
C ASN A 162 -17.59 -9.82 22.68
N LEU A 163 -16.60 -9.22 22.06
CA LEU A 163 -16.14 -7.88 22.40
C LEU A 163 -17.22 -6.83 22.09
N THR A 164 -17.18 -5.71 22.82
CA THR A 164 -18.12 -4.59 22.67
C THR A 164 -17.40 -3.24 22.73
N GLY A 165 -18.07 -2.18 22.33
CA GLY A 165 -17.58 -0.80 22.43
C GLY A 165 -16.27 -0.57 21.67
N THR A 166 -15.40 0.29 22.22
CA THR A 166 -14.13 0.68 21.58
C THR A 166 -13.19 -0.50 21.34
N THR A 167 -13.16 -1.47 22.25
CA THR A 167 -12.32 -2.67 22.08
C THR A 167 -12.73 -3.49 20.87
N LEU A 168 -14.04 -3.65 20.63
CA LEU A 168 -14.55 -4.28 19.42
C LEU A 168 -14.11 -3.53 18.17
N ALA A 169 -14.25 -2.20 18.14
CA ALA A 169 -13.85 -1.37 17.01
C ALA A 169 -12.37 -1.50 16.68
N VAL A 170 -11.51 -1.47 17.69
CA VAL A 170 -10.04 -1.65 17.53
C VAL A 170 -9.72 -3.03 16.97
N VAL A 171 -10.26 -4.09 17.58
CA VAL A 171 -9.98 -5.47 17.17
C VAL A 171 -10.56 -5.73 15.78
N TYR A 172 -11.76 -5.25 15.50
CA TYR A 172 -12.36 -5.35 14.17
C TYR A 172 -11.49 -4.72 13.10
N SER A 173 -11.02 -3.48 13.32
CA SER A 173 -10.17 -2.79 12.36
C SER A 173 -8.82 -3.51 12.17
N LEU A 174 -8.21 -4.03 13.23
CA LEU A 174 -6.98 -4.82 13.13
C LEU A 174 -7.20 -6.10 12.31
N VAL A 175 -8.25 -6.85 12.63
CA VAL A 175 -8.53 -8.13 11.94
C VAL A 175 -8.93 -7.87 10.50
N TYR A 176 -9.85 -6.93 10.25
CA TYR A 176 -10.33 -6.61 8.91
C TYR A 176 -9.18 -6.22 7.97
N ASN A 177 -8.38 -5.24 8.39
CA ASN A 177 -7.24 -4.81 7.58
C ASN A 177 -6.14 -5.88 7.51
N GLY A 178 -5.96 -6.67 8.57
CA GLY A 178 -5.01 -7.79 8.60
C GLY A 178 -5.31 -8.87 7.58
N VAL A 179 -6.58 -9.21 7.38
CA VAL A 179 -7.00 -10.29 6.47
C VAL A 179 -6.53 -10.07 5.03
N TYR A 180 -6.52 -8.84 4.54
CA TYR A 180 -6.04 -8.57 3.18
C TYR A 180 -4.61 -8.01 3.14
N MET A 181 -4.21 -7.21 4.14
CA MET A 181 -2.88 -6.59 4.12
C MET A 181 -1.75 -7.57 4.44
N ILE A 182 -1.94 -8.52 5.37
CA ILE A 182 -0.88 -9.47 5.73
C ILE A 182 -0.50 -10.35 4.54
N PRO A 183 -1.45 -11.02 3.84
CA PRO A 183 -1.12 -11.76 2.62
C PRO A 183 -0.48 -10.89 1.52
N GLU A 184 -0.98 -9.66 1.34
CA GLU A 184 -0.43 -8.71 0.36
C GLU A 184 1.02 -8.32 0.69
N ILE A 185 1.34 -8.08 1.97
CA ILE A 185 2.70 -7.80 2.45
C ILE A 185 3.62 -8.98 2.17
N ILE A 186 3.20 -10.19 2.55
CA ILE A 186 4.00 -11.39 2.35
C ILE A 186 4.27 -11.61 0.86
N LEU A 187 3.22 -11.59 0.04
CA LEU A 187 3.32 -11.78 -1.41
C LEU A 187 4.26 -10.75 -2.05
N THR A 188 4.05 -9.47 -1.73
CA THR A 188 4.83 -8.37 -2.31
C THR A 188 6.29 -8.41 -1.85
N CYS A 189 6.56 -8.74 -0.59
CA CYS A 189 7.92 -8.88 -0.07
C CYS A 189 8.65 -10.06 -0.72
N VAL A 190 8.00 -11.20 -0.89
CA VAL A 190 8.59 -12.38 -1.55
C VAL A 190 8.88 -12.09 -3.02
N VAL A 191 7.89 -11.60 -3.76
CA VAL A 191 8.08 -11.26 -5.18
C VAL A 191 9.13 -10.18 -5.37
N GLY A 192 9.11 -9.15 -4.53
CA GLY A 192 10.09 -8.07 -4.56
C GLY A 192 11.51 -8.53 -4.24
N PHE A 193 11.67 -9.41 -3.24
CA PHE A 193 12.96 -10.03 -2.94
C PHE A 193 13.51 -10.80 -4.14
N LEU A 194 12.70 -11.68 -4.73
CA LEU A 194 13.09 -12.48 -5.89
C LEU A 194 13.43 -11.61 -7.08
N LEU A 195 12.63 -10.57 -7.36
CA LEU A 195 12.87 -9.64 -8.45
C LEU A 195 14.21 -8.93 -8.30
N VAL A 196 14.52 -8.39 -7.12
CA VAL A 196 15.80 -7.70 -6.89
C VAL A 196 16.97 -8.68 -6.82
N GLN A 197 16.78 -9.86 -6.27
CA GLN A 197 17.82 -10.88 -6.16
C GLN A 197 18.27 -11.40 -7.54
N PHE A 198 17.32 -11.67 -8.44
CA PHE A 198 17.62 -12.30 -9.73
C PHE A 198 17.76 -11.31 -10.88
N ALA A 199 16.98 -10.23 -10.87
CA ALA A 199 16.99 -9.21 -11.93
C ALA A 199 17.66 -7.90 -11.50
N GLY A 200 18.12 -7.77 -10.25
CA GLY A 200 18.61 -6.51 -9.69
C GLY A 200 19.73 -5.87 -10.51
N LYS A 201 20.71 -6.65 -10.95
CA LYS A 201 21.82 -6.14 -11.80
C LYS A 201 21.33 -5.52 -13.11
N GLN A 202 20.29 -6.08 -13.72
CA GLN A 202 19.74 -5.60 -14.99
C GLN A 202 18.81 -4.41 -14.80
N VAL A 203 18.08 -4.37 -13.68
CA VAL A 203 16.96 -3.44 -13.46
C VAL A 203 17.38 -2.25 -12.59
N LEU A 204 18.36 -2.44 -11.68
CA LEU A 204 18.88 -1.37 -10.80
C LEU A 204 20.06 -0.63 -11.38
N ASP A 205 20.87 -1.29 -12.24
CA ASP A 205 22.00 -0.62 -12.89
C ASP A 205 21.52 0.49 -13.81
N LYS A 206 22.22 1.62 -13.74
CA LYS A 206 22.01 2.70 -14.71
C LYS A 206 22.32 2.15 -16.10
N PRO A 207 21.52 2.51 -17.13
CA PRO A 207 21.90 2.16 -18.50
C PRO A 207 23.34 2.58 -18.74
N LYS A 208 24.21 1.62 -19.11
CA LYS A 208 25.57 1.92 -19.54
C LYS A 208 25.43 2.96 -20.65
N GLN A 209 26.15 4.06 -20.50
CA GLN A 209 26.19 5.09 -21.54
C GLN A 209 26.84 4.46 -22.78
N ALA A 210 26.08 4.39 -23.88
CA ALA A 210 26.64 4.22 -25.22
C ALA A 210 27.21 5.55 -25.72
#